data_2e6224126ff297a8c0f477faaefcfc6c
#
_entry.id   2e6224126ff297a8c0f477faaefcfc6c
#
_cell.length_a   1.000
_cell.length_b   1.000
_cell.length_c   1.000
_cell.angle_alpha   90.00
_cell.angle_beta   90.00
_cell.angle_gamma   90.00
#
_symmetry.space_group_name_H-M   'P 1'
#
loop_
_entity.id
_entity.type
_entity.pdbx_description
1 polymer ?
#
loop_
_entity_poly.entity_id
_entity_poly.type
_entity_poly.pdbx_seq_one_letter_code
_entity_poly.pdbx_strand_id
1 'polypeptide(L)'
;LCDRRQRQMCIRDRLRKVLADCMIWYGGPEVSYDALFTLRENEWVDGVIIGEGEQSFFEVLECFRGNGREGAYDQIAGLAIRKNGGRVLTKPRERASLDEVVFPYHDMKELQNRIVYYETSRGCPYGCSYCLSSVEKRVHFRSMEFVKKELQFFLDQKVPQVKFVDRTFNCNPAHTMEIWRYIYEHDNGITTVSYTHLRAHETSAHL
;
A
#
# COMPACT_ATOMS: atom_id res chain seq x y z
N LEU A 1 19.59 10.96 17.49
CA LEU A 1 18.71 10.20 16.56
C LEU A 1 17.29 10.65 16.82
N CYS A 2 16.74 11.45 15.90
CA CYS A 2 15.35 11.89 15.99
C CYS A 2 14.42 10.68 15.87
N ASP A 3 13.53 10.48 16.82
CA ASP A 3 12.49 9.45 16.73
C ASP A 3 11.68 9.65 15.43
N ARG A 4 11.15 8.56 14.88
CA ARG A 4 10.37 8.57 13.64
C ARG A 4 9.21 9.57 13.71
N ARG A 5 8.52 9.65 14.84
CA ARG A 5 7.44 10.62 15.10
C ARG A 5 7.93 12.05 15.07
N GLN A 6 9.05 12.34 15.74
CA GLN A 6 9.66 13.68 15.74
C GLN A 6 10.06 14.11 14.33
N ARG A 7 10.59 13.17 13.51
CA ARG A 7 10.96 13.45 12.12
C ARG A 7 9.74 13.80 11.27
N GLN A 8 8.64 13.07 11.41
CA GLN A 8 7.39 13.36 10.71
C GLN A 8 6.82 14.73 11.12
N MET A 9 6.83 15.05 12.41
CA MET A 9 6.42 16.36 12.92
C MET A 9 7.27 17.49 12.33
N CYS A 10 8.58 17.35 12.32
CA CYS A 10 9.50 18.35 11.75
C CYS A 10 9.26 18.58 10.26
N ILE A 11 9.05 17.51 9.49
CA ILE A 11 8.77 17.60 8.05
C ILE A 11 7.45 18.32 7.81
N ARG A 12 6.38 17.92 8.48
CA ARG A 12 5.05 18.50 8.40
C ARG A 12 5.07 20.00 8.72
N ASP A 13 5.67 20.36 9.84
CA ASP A 13 5.69 21.77 10.32
C ASP A 13 6.50 22.64 9.36
N ARG A 14 7.56 22.10 8.78
CA ARG A 14 8.35 22.79 7.75
C ARG A 14 7.56 22.95 6.45
N LEU A 15 6.87 21.90 6.00
CA LEU A 15 6.03 21.95 4.80
C LEU A 15 4.93 23.01 4.95
N ARG A 16 4.24 23.06 6.09
CA ARG A 16 3.19 24.04 6.33
C ARG A 16 3.71 25.49 6.34
N LYS A 17 4.94 25.70 6.83
CA LYS A 17 5.56 27.04 6.82
C LYS A 17 5.98 27.50 5.43
N VAL A 18 6.44 26.57 4.59
CA VAL A 18 6.98 26.89 3.26
C VAL A 18 5.89 26.86 2.19
N LEU A 19 4.90 25.96 2.33
CA LEU A 19 3.83 25.69 1.38
C LEU A 19 2.46 25.85 2.07
N ALA A 20 2.09 27.08 2.36
CA ALA A 20 0.87 27.39 3.11
C ALA A 20 -0.41 26.82 2.46
N ASP A 21 -0.46 26.79 1.12
CA ASP A 21 -1.61 26.32 0.33
C ASP A 21 -1.62 24.81 0.07
N CYS A 22 -0.54 24.11 0.45
CA CYS A 22 -0.47 22.67 0.27
C CYS A 22 -1.37 21.94 1.27
N MET A 23 -2.15 20.96 0.82
CA MET A 23 -2.85 20.03 1.71
C MET A 23 -1.92 18.93 2.18
N ILE A 24 -1.99 18.61 3.46
CA ILE A 24 -1.19 17.55 4.08
C ILE A 24 -2.11 16.39 4.44
N TRP A 25 -1.93 15.25 3.80
CA TRP A 25 -2.67 14.04 4.04
C TRP A 25 -1.77 12.95 4.65
N TYR A 26 -2.28 12.23 5.61
CA TYR A 26 -1.63 11.06 6.18
C TYR A 26 -2.31 9.79 5.68
N GLY A 27 -1.55 8.70 5.61
CA GLY A 27 -2.04 7.37 5.26
C GLY A 27 -1.13 6.28 5.79
N GLY A 28 -1.59 5.05 5.64
CA GLY A 28 -0.87 3.86 6.05
C GLY A 28 -1.31 3.31 7.41
N PRO A 29 -0.80 2.14 7.80
CA PRO A 29 -1.32 1.38 8.93
C PRO A 29 -1.18 2.10 10.28
N GLU A 30 -0.15 2.91 10.47
CA GLU A 30 0.10 3.59 11.74
C GLU A 30 -0.98 4.62 12.11
N VAL A 31 -1.60 5.25 11.11
CA VAL A 31 -2.60 6.32 11.32
C VAL A 31 -4.03 5.88 11.05
N SER A 32 -4.21 4.74 10.37
CA SER A 32 -5.55 4.25 9.99
C SER A 32 -6.38 3.77 11.17
N TYR A 33 -5.75 3.26 12.24
CA TYR A 33 -6.46 2.70 13.41
C TYR A 33 -7.11 3.76 14.29
N ASP A 34 -6.46 4.92 14.43
CA ASP A 34 -6.99 6.03 15.22
C ASP A 34 -6.85 7.34 14.45
N ALA A 35 -7.53 7.39 13.32
CA ALA A 35 -7.44 8.51 12.40
C ALA A 35 -7.98 9.81 13.00
N LEU A 36 -9.03 9.74 13.84
CA LEU A 36 -9.57 10.91 14.54
C LEU A 36 -8.59 11.45 15.61
N PHE A 37 -7.93 10.55 16.33
CA PHE A 37 -6.89 10.93 17.27
C PHE A 37 -5.71 11.57 16.54
N THR A 38 -5.30 10.97 15.42
CA THR A 38 -4.24 11.53 14.56
C THR A 38 -4.56 12.96 14.14
N LEU A 39 -5.78 13.24 13.72
CA LEU A 39 -6.21 14.61 13.38
C LEU A 39 -6.28 15.52 14.60
N ARG A 40 -6.63 14.99 15.78
CA ARG A 40 -6.67 15.78 17.02
C ARG A 40 -5.27 16.28 17.40
N GLU A 41 -4.30 15.39 17.39
CA GLU A 41 -2.93 15.69 17.79
C GLU A 41 -2.11 16.46 16.74
N ASN A 42 -2.64 16.56 15.50
CA ASN A 42 -1.91 17.16 14.39
C ASN A 42 -2.75 18.21 13.66
N GLU A 43 -2.79 19.42 14.18
CA GLU A 43 -3.61 20.52 13.62
C GLU A 43 -3.29 20.85 12.15
N TRP A 44 -2.06 20.62 11.72
CA TRP A 44 -1.59 20.92 10.38
C TRP A 44 -1.93 19.84 9.34
N VAL A 45 -2.51 18.72 9.76
CA VAL A 45 -2.96 17.64 8.86
C VAL A 45 -4.40 17.91 8.44
N ASP A 46 -4.64 17.97 7.15
CA ASP A 46 -5.94 18.24 6.55
C ASP A 46 -6.86 17.01 6.58
N GLY A 47 -6.28 15.81 6.37
CA GLY A 47 -7.02 14.56 6.42
C GLY A 47 -6.15 13.33 6.58
N VAL A 48 -6.80 12.20 6.88
CA VAL A 48 -6.19 10.88 6.98
C VAL A 48 -6.93 9.93 6.05
N ILE A 49 -6.18 9.20 5.23
CA ILE A 49 -6.69 8.12 4.39
C ILE A 49 -6.61 6.83 5.19
N ILE A 50 -7.73 6.13 5.32
CA ILE A 50 -7.92 4.96 6.16
C ILE A 50 -7.90 3.69 5.30
N GLY A 51 -7.12 2.70 5.69
CA GLY A 51 -7.01 1.41 5.00
C GLY A 51 -6.21 1.49 3.70
N GLU A 52 -6.71 0.82 2.65
CA GLU A 52 -6.12 0.84 1.31
C GLU A 52 -6.37 2.20 0.66
N GLY A 53 -5.29 2.88 0.32
CA GLY A 53 -5.33 4.31 0.01
C GLY A 53 -5.47 4.66 -1.46
N GLU A 54 -5.26 3.72 -2.37
CA GLU A 54 -5.11 3.99 -3.80
C GLU A 54 -6.30 4.75 -4.37
N GLN A 55 -7.49 4.19 -4.21
CA GLN A 55 -8.71 4.80 -4.73
C GLN A 55 -9.11 6.06 -3.96
N SER A 56 -9.01 6.02 -2.62
CA SER A 56 -9.33 7.19 -1.78
C SER A 56 -8.42 8.38 -2.11
N PHE A 57 -7.13 8.11 -2.32
CA PHE A 57 -6.17 9.15 -2.68
C PHE A 57 -6.44 9.72 -4.08
N PHE A 58 -6.77 8.87 -5.04
CA PHE A 58 -7.17 9.32 -6.37
C PHE A 58 -8.38 10.26 -6.31
N GLU A 59 -9.44 9.86 -5.59
CA GLU A 59 -10.64 10.69 -5.43
C GLU A 59 -10.35 12.01 -4.68
N VAL A 60 -9.46 12.00 -3.70
CA VAL A 60 -8.99 13.22 -3.03
C VAL A 60 -8.28 14.15 -4.00
N LEU A 61 -7.43 13.64 -4.88
CA LEU A 61 -6.75 14.44 -5.90
C LEU A 61 -7.73 15.03 -6.92
N GLU A 62 -8.69 14.23 -7.40
CA GLU A 62 -9.71 14.72 -8.33
C GLU A 62 -10.60 15.80 -7.69
N CYS A 63 -10.99 15.58 -6.43
CA CYS A 63 -11.74 16.58 -5.65
C CYS A 63 -10.94 17.89 -5.50
N PHE A 64 -9.66 17.79 -5.20
CA PHE A 64 -8.78 18.96 -5.08
C PHE A 64 -8.60 19.69 -6.41
N ARG A 65 -8.44 18.97 -7.52
CA ARG A 65 -8.35 19.56 -8.87
C ARG A 65 -9.60 20.37 -9.23
N GLY A 66 -10.78 19.86 -8.84
CA GLY A 66 -12.05 20.52 -9.16
C GLY A 66 -12.35 21.73 -8.27
N ASN A 67 -12.15 21.61 -6.97
CA ASN A 67 -12.67 22.55 -5.97
C ASN A 67 -11.62 23.00 -4.93
N GLY A 68 -10.36 22.62 -5.08
CA GLY A 68 -9.32 22.99 -4.12
C GLY A 68 -9.64 22.50 -2.70
N ARG A 69 -9.35 23.33 -1.71
CA ARG A 69 -9.62 23.03 -0.30
C ARG A 69 -11.11 22.97 0.06
N GLU A 70 -11.97 23.62 -0.70
CA GLU A 70 -13.41 23.67 -0.49
C GLU A 70 -14.15 22.45 -1.06
N GLY A 71 -13.42 21.44 -1.51
CA GLY A 71 -13.99 20.23 -2.09
C GLY A 71 -14.85 19.42 -1.13
N ALA A 72 -15.77 18.62 -1.68
CA ALA A 72 -16.69 17.77 -0.93
C ALA A 72 -16.01 16.47 -0.46
N TYR A 73 -14.92 16.56 0.28
CA TYR A 73 -14.14 15.42 0.78
C TYR A 73 -14.94 14.47 1.67
N ASP A 74 -16.02 14.95 2.29
CA ASP A 74 -16.92 14.13 3.11
C ASP A 74 -17.75 13.11 2.30
N GLN A 75 -17.79 13.25 0.99
CA GLN A 75 -18.42 12.29 0.09
C GLN A 75 -17.48 11.13 -0.31
N ILE A 76 -16.18 11.29 -0.08
CA ILE A 76 -15.17 10.28 -0.39
C ILE A 76 -15.10 9.27 0.74
N ALA A 77 -15.21 7.98 0.41
CA ALA A 77 -15.12 6.91 1.40
C ALA A 77 -13.68 6.67 1.88
N GLY A 78 -13.54 6.20 3.12
CA GLY A 78 -12.24 5.82 3.70
C GLY A 78 -11.40 6.99 4.16
N LEU A 79 -12.01 8.09 4.60
CA LEU A 79 -11.31 9.27 5.10
C LEU A 79 -11.66 9.61 6.55
N ALA A 80 -10.72 10.23 7.24
CA ALA A 80 -10.99 11.11 8.36
C ALA A 80 -10.60 12.54 7.96
N ILE A 81 -11.49 13.50 8.14
CA ILE A 81 -11.33 14.88 7.68
C ILE A 81 -11.73 15.90 8.73
N ARG A 82 -11.31 17.15 8.53
CA ARG A 82 -11.82 18.29 9.27
C ARG A 82 -13.02 18.90 8.55
N LYS A 83 -14.12 19.08 9.27
CA LYS A 83 -15.34 19.69 8.72
C LYS A 83 -16.05 20.50 9.82
N ASN A 84 -16.42 21.74 9.52
CA ASN A 84 -17.17 22.63 10.40
C ASN A 84 -16.57 22.76 11.83
N GLY A 85 -15.25 22.89 11.91
CA GLY A 85 -14.53 22.96 13.18
C GLY A 85 -14.42 21.63 13.96
N GLY A 86 -15.05 20.57 13.45
CA GLY A 86 -14.99 19.21 14.00
C GLY A 86 -14.10 18.27 13.17
N ARG A 87 -14.14 17.00 13.55
CA ARG A 87 -13.46 15.89 12.85
C ARG A 87 -14.49 14.82 12.55
N VAL A 88 -14.51 14.33 11.32
CA VAL A 88 -15.53 13.41 10.82
C VAL A 88 -14.87 12.22 10.16
N LEU A 89 -15.39 11.02 10.43
CA LEU A 89 -15.11 9.83 9.64
C LEU A 89 -16.13 9.77 8.50
N THR A 90 -15.64 9.56 7.29
CA THR A 90 -16.51 9.27 6.15
C THR A 90 -16.93 7.80 6.16
N LYS A 91 -17.77 7.40 5.21
CA LYS A 91 -18.17 5.99 5.08
C LYS A 91 -16.92 5.11 4.93
N PRO A 92 -16.87 3.92 5.55
CA PRO A 92 -15.80 2.97 5.30
C PRO A 92 -15.72 2.66 3.81
N ARG A 93 -14.51 2.51 3.27
CA ARG A 93 -14.31 2.06 1.90
C ARG A 93 -14.32 0.54 1.87
N GLU A 94 -15.10 -0.01 0.96
CA GLU A 94 -14.99 -1.42 0.59
C GLU A 94 -13.66 -1.64 -0.15
N ARG A 95 -13.09 -2.80 0.04
CA ARG A 95 -11.83 -3.15 -0.63
C ARG A 95 -12.06 -3.35 -2.12
N ALA A 96 -11.24 -2.72 -2.92
CA ALA A 96 -11.17 -2.98 -4.34
C ALA A 96 -10.53 -4.36 -4.63
N SER A 97 -10.82 -4.91 -5.79
CA SER A 97 -10.05 -6.04 -6.31
C SER A 97 -8.60 -5.61 -6.54
N LEU A 98 -7.63 -6.48 -6.24
CA LEU A 98 -6.24 -6.19 -6.59
C LEU A 98 -6.03 -6.04 -8.11
N ASP A 99 -6.92 -6.58 -8.92
CA ASP A 99 -6.89 -6.42 -10.38
C ASP A 99 -7.21 -4.99 -10.83
N GLU A 100 -7.88 -4.20 -9.98
CA GLU A 100 -8.15 -2.78 -10.23
C GLU A 100 -6.96 -1.87 -9.87
N VAL A 101 -6.00 -2.39 -9.11
CA VAL A 101 -4.80 -1.63 -8.74
C VAL A 101 -3.90 -1.49 -9.97
N VAL A 102 -3.63 -0.25 -10.35
CA VAL A 102 -2.82 0.06 -11.53
C VAL A 102 -1.40 -0.45 -11.35
N PHE A 103 -0.89 -1.16 -12.36
CA PHE A 103 0.51 -1.57 -12.40
C PHE A 103 1.42 -0.34 -12.61
N PRO A 104 2.30 0.00 -11.67
CA PRO A 104 2.99 1.28 -11.66
C PRO A 104 4.23 1.34 -12.57
N TYR A 105 4.65 0.21 -13.13
CA TYR A 105 5.91 0.11 -13.88
C TYR A 105 5.66 0.24 -15.38
N HIS A 106 5.94 1.41 -15.95
CA HIS A 106 5.75 1.68 -17.38
C HIS A 106 7.08 1.91 -18.11
N ASP A 107 8.05 2.53 -17.47
CA ASP A 107 9.40 2.75 -18.00
C ASP A 107 10.43 2.29 -16.97
N MET A 108 11.21 1.27 -17.36
CA MET A 108 12.23 0.68 -16.50
C MET A 108 13.60 1.35 -16.60
N LYS A 109 13.78 2.35 -17.49
CA LYS A 109 15.07 3.04 -17.66
C LYS A 109 15.55 3.72 -16.38
N GLU A 110 14.62 4.31 -15.63
CA GLU A 110 14.94 4.96 -14.36
C GLU A 110 15.17 3.97 -13.21
N LEU A 111 14.77 2.71 -13.39
CA LEU A 111 14.84 1.64 -12.40
C LEU A 111 15.99 0.66 -12.66
N GLN A 112 16.82 0.91 -13.65
CA GLN A 112 18.02 0.12 -13.90
C GLN A 112 18.90 0.10 -12.63
N ASN A 113 19.33 -1.10 -12.22
CA ASN A 113 20.10 -1.34 -10.99
C ASN A 113 19.34 -1.09 -9.67
N ARG A 114 18.00 -1.08 -9.68
CA ARG A 114 17.17 -1.01 -8.48
C ARG A 114 16.41 -2.30 -8.27
N ILE A 115 16.10 -2.57 -7.00
CA ILE A 115 15.15 -3.63 -6.64
C ILE A 115 13.75 -3.13 -6.94
N VAL A 116 13.01 -3.88 -7.72
CA VAL A 116 11.59 -3.62 -8.01
C VAL A 116 10.73 -4.41 -7.02
N TYR A 117 9.77 -3.76 -6.41
CA TYR A 117 8.84 -4.38 -5.46
C TYR A 117 7.54 -4.73 -6.16
N TYR A 118 7.06 -5.96 -5.94
CA TYR A 118 5.85 -6.45 -6.55
C TYR A 118 4.97 -7.20 -5.53
N GLU A 119 3.65 -6.96 -5.57
CA GLU A 119 2.67 -7.56 -4.68
C GLU A 119 1.68 -8.40 -5.48
N THR A 120 1.57 -9.70 -5.17
CA THR A 120 0.62 -10.61 -5.80
C THR A 120 -0.58 -10.92 -4.91
N SER A 121 -0.43 -10.64 -3.61
CA SER A 121 -1.50 -10.83 -2.64
C SER A 121 -1.39 -9.82 -1.51
N ARG A 122 -2.52 -9.39 -1.00
CA ARG A 122 -2.63 -8.46 0.12
C ARG A 122 -3.39 -9.06 1.28
N GLY A 123 -2.86 -8.87 2.50
CA GLY A 123 -3.38 -9.46 3.73
C GLY A 123 -2.53 -10.61 4.26
N CYS A 124 -2.93 -11.18 5.39
CA CYS A 124 -2.27 -12.32 6.01
C CYS A 124 -3.31 -13.19 6.72
N PRO A 125 -3.31 -14.52 6.53
CA PRO A 125 -4.30 -15.39 7.16
C PRO A 125 -4.02 -15.67 8.65
N TYR A 126 -2.83 -15.28 9.15
CA TYR A 126 -2.38 -15.59 10.50
C TYR A 126 -2.75 -14.52 11.51
N GLY A 127 -3.01 -14.95 12.74
CA GLY A 127 -3.40 -14.10 13.86
C GLY A 127 -2.28 -13.82 14.86
N CYS A 128 -1.06 -13.55 14.41
CA CYS A 128 0.09 -13.30 15.29
C CYS A 128 -0.15 -12.07 16.18
N SER A 129 -0.04 -12.25 17.51
CA SER A 129 -0.38 -11.22 18.49
C SER A 129 0.47 -9.94 18.41
N TYR A 130 1.66 -10.03 17.88
CA TYR A 130 2.61 -8.92 17.72
C TYR A 130 2.60 -8.28 16.33
N CYS A 131 1.81 -8.83 15.38
CA CYS A 131 1.85 -8.39 13.99
C CYS A 131 0.62 -7.56 13.64
N LEU A 132 0.85 -6.39 13.11
CA LEU A 132 -0.22 -5.48 12.68
C LEU A 132 -1.09 -6.09 11.55
N SER A 133 -0.50 -6.94 10.71
CA SER A 133 -1.23 -7.64 9.64
C SER A 133 -2.24 -8.67 10.15
N SER A 134 -2.21 -9.04 11.44
CA SER A 134 -3.16 -9.97 12.05
C SER A 134 -4.57 -9.39 12.24
N VAL A 135 -4.71 -8.09 12.15
CA VAL A 135 -6.02 -7.41 12.27
C VAL A 135 -6.94 -7.79 11.12
N GLU A 136 -6.36 -8.05 9.96
CA GLU A 136 -7.09 -8.44 8.75
C GLU A 136 -6.68 -9.83 8.30
N LYS A 137 -7.47 -10.82 8.69
CA LYS A 137 -7.23 -12.23 8.36
C LYS A 137 -7.59 -12.63 6.93
N ARG A 138 -8.16 -11.73 6.13
CA ARG A 138 -8.53 -12.01 4.74
C ARG A 138 -7.35 -11.72 3.83
N VAL A 139 -7.08 -12.67 2.92
CA VAL A 139 -6.09 -12.50 1.87
C VAL A 139 -6.81 -12.32 0.54
N HIS A 140 -6.43 -11.28 -0.19
CA HIS A 140 -6.89 -11.01 -1.55
C HIS A 140 -5.74 -11.29 -2.51
N PHE A 141 -6.03 -12.02 -3.58
CA PHE A 141 -5.04 -12.37 -4.59
C PHE A 141 -5.32 -11.58 -5.86
N ARG A 142 -4.25 -11.10 -6.48
CA ARG A 142 -4.28 -10.63 -7.85
C ARG A 142 -4.51 -11.84 -8.76
N SER A 143 -5.35 -11.68 -9.80
CA SER A 143 -5.62 -12.79 -10.70
C SER A 143 -4.34 -13.25 -11.41
N MET A 144 -4.24 -14.55 -11.66
CA MET A 144 -3.05 -15.13 -12.26
C MET A 144 -2.78 -14.61 -13.68
N GLU A 145 -3.81 -14.17 -14.36
CA GLU A 145 -3.69 -13.53 -15.68
C GLU A 145 -2.87 -12.24 -15.58
N PHE A 146 -3.22 -11.33 -14.65
CA PHE A 146 -2.47 -10.10 -14.41
C PHE A 146 -1.07 -10.39 -13.88
N VAL A 147 -0.93 -11.32 -12.92
CA VAL A 147 0.37 -11.70 -12.37
C VAL A 147 1.32 -12.17 -13.48
N LYS A 148 0.89 -13.05 -14.37
CA LYS A 148 1.72 -13.54 -15.47
C LYS A 148 2.10 -12.43 -16.44
N LYS A 149 1.16 -11.57 -16.79
CA LYS A 149 1.40 -10.42 -17.68
C LYS A 149 2.45 -9.46 -17.10
N GLU A 150 2.36 -9.18 -15.82
CA GLU A 150 3.25 -8.25 -15.12
C GLU A 150 4.64 -8.87 -14.88
N LEU A 151 4.70 -10.17 -14.57
CA LEU A 151 5.96 -10.90 -14.51
C LEU A 151 6.65 -10.95 -15.87
N GLN A 152 5.89 -11.19 -16.94
CA GLN A 152 6.44 -11.16 -18.29
C GLN A 152 7.03 -9.80 -18.63
N PHE A 153 6.37 -8.71 -18.23
CA PHE A 153 6.94 -7.38 -18.40
C PHE A 153 8.29 -7.24 -17.71
N PHE A 154 8.45 -7.72 -16.47
CA PHE A 154 9.74 -7.66 -15.77
C PHE A 154 10.82 -8.51 -16.47
N LEU A 155 10.46 -9.69 -16.96
CA LEU A 155 11.38 -10.58 -17.69
C LEU A 155 11.81 -9.96 -19.02
N ASP A 156 10.89 -9.38 -19.78
CA ASP A 156 11.15 -8.72 -21.07
C ASP A 156 12.05 -7.49 -20.90
N GLN A 157 11.81 -6.71 -19.82
CA GLN A 157 12.61 -5.55 -19.48
C GLN A 157 13.96 -5.92 -18.81
N LYS A 158 14.23 -7.20 -18.61
CA LYS A 158 15.46 -7.73 -17.97
C LYS A 158 15.75 -7.05 -16.63
N VAL A 159 14.70 -6.90 -15.82
CA VAL A 159 14.81 -6.30 -14.49
C VAL A 159 15.76 -7.13 -13.63
N PRO A 160 16.84 -6.54 -13.07
CA PRO A 160 17.85 -7.31 -12.34
C PRO A 160 17.29 -8.05 -11.13
N GLN A 161 16.38 -7.42 -10.39
CA GLN A 161 15.78 -8.02 -9.21
C GLN A 161 14.33 -7.57 -9.00
N VAL A 162 13.42 -8.54 -8.91
CA VAL A 162 12.04 -8.38 -8.49
C VAL A 162 11.88 -8.98 -7.09
N LYS A 163 11.34 -8.20 -6.17
CA LYS A 163 11.11 -8.64 -4.78
C LYS A 163 9.63 -8.66 -4.46
N PHE A 164 9.09 -9.84 -4.20
CA PHE A 164 7.72 -9.97 -3.71
C PHE A 164 7.60 -9.40 -2.28
N VAL A 165 6.58 -8.58 -2.07
CA VAL A 165 6.30 -7.93 -0.78
C VAL A 165 5.03 -8.43 -0.11
N ASP A 166 4.48 -9.52 -0.61
CA ASP A 166 3.35 -10.24 -0.01
C ASP A 166 3.62 -10.51 1.47
N ARG A 167 2.61 -10.35 2.32
CA ARG A 167 2.76 -10.55 3.77
C ARG A 167 3.06 -11.99 4.14
N THR A 168 2.56 -12.93 3.35
CA THR A 168 2.90 -14.36 3.44
C THR A 168 2.76 -14.96 2.05
N PHE A 169 3.82 -14.92 1.29
CA PHE A 169 3.84 -15.31 -0.13
C PHE A 169 3.29 -16.72 -0.38
N ASN A 170 3.64 -17.68 0.50
CA ASN A 170 3.27 -19.08 0.38
C ASN A 170 1.98 -19.48 1.14
N CYS A 171 1.11 -18.53 1.47
CA CYS A 171 -0.14 -18.84 2.18
C CYS A 171 -1.15 -19.60 1.32
N ASN A 172 -1.06 -19.49 0.01
CA ASN A 172 -1.78 -20.29 -0.98
C ASN A 172 -0.78 -21.07 -1.85
N PRO A 173 -0.54 -22.37 -1.58
CA PRO A 173 0.44 -23.15 -2.33
C PRO A 173 0.17 -23.23 -3.83
N ALA A 174 -1.10 -23.32 -4.24
CA ALA A 174 -1.46 -23.38 -5.66
C ALA A 174 -1.07 -22.10 -6.41
N HIS A 175 -1.41 -20.94 -5.85
CA HIS A 175 -1.03 -19.62 -6.38
C HIS A 175 0.49 -19.47 -6.47
N THR A 176 1.19 -19.81 -5.39
CA THR A 176 2.66 -19.71 -5.33
C THR A 176 3.35 -20.62 -6.33
N MET A 177 2.91 -21.86 -6.43
CA MET A 177 3.51 -22.84 -7.37
C MET A 177 3.27 -22.45 -8.82
N GLU A 178 2.14 -21.83 -9.15
CA GLU A 178 1.86 -21.34 -10.48
C GLU A 178 2.78 -20.17 -10.86
N ILE A 179 3.03 -19.25 -9.92
CA ILE A 179 4.00 -18.16 -10.09
C ILE A 179 5.41 -18.73 -10.34
N TRP A 180 5.87 -19.67 -9.49
CA TRP A 180 7.21 -20.25 -9.64
C TRP A 180 7.37 -21.02 -10.93
N ARG A 181 6.35 -21.77 -11.35
CA ARG A 181 6.36 -22.49 -12.63
C ARG A 181 6.48 -21.50 -13.79
N TYR A 182 5.69 -20.43 -13.77
CA TYR A 182 5.74 -19.40 -14.79
C TYR A 182 7.13 -18.76 -14.90
N ILE A 183 7.72 -18.38 -13.78
CA ILE A 183 9.07 -17.80 -13.73
C ILE A 183 10.10 -18.79 -14.27
N TYR A 184 10.03 -20.06 -13.88
CA TYR A 184 10.96 -21.09 -14.33
C TYR A 184 10.85 -21.35 -15.84
N GLU A 185 9.64 -21.39 -16.39
CA GLU A 185 9.40 -21.63 -17.82
C GLU A 185 9.84 -20.45 -18.72
N HIS A 186 9.89 -19.25 -18.17
CA HIS A 186 10.21 -18.02 -18.90
C HIS A 186 11.52 -17.35 -18.42
N ASP A 187 12.37 -18.11 -17.70
CA ASP A 187 13.62 -17.58 -17.19
C ASP A 187 14.50 -16.99 -18.29
N ASN A 188 14.96 -15.76 -18.09
CA ASN A 188 15.83 -15.03 -18.99
C ASN A 188 17.31 -15.06 -18.57
N GLY A 189 17.65 -15.78 -17.51
CA GLY A 189 19.00 -15.90 -16.93
C GLY A 189 19.55 -14.60 -16.30
N ILE A 190 18.73 -13.54 -16.19
CA ILE A 190 19.16 -12.23 -15.68
C ILE A 190 18.31 -11.84 -14.46
N THR A 191 16.98 -12.01 -14.56
CA THR A 191 16.05 -11.54 -13.52
C THR A 191 16.09 -12.45 -12.31
N THR A 192 16.54 -11.92 -11.17
CA THR A 192 16.47 -12.62 -9.90
C THR A 192 15.17 -12.30 -9.20
N VAL A 193 14.45 -13.31 -8.74
CA VAL A 193 13.21 -13.14 -7.97
C VAL A 193 13.47 -13.48 -6.51
N SER A 194 13.07 -12.61 -5.62
CA SER A 194 13.18 -12.80 -4.17
C SER A 194 11.86 -12.49 -3.46
N TYR A 195 11.75 -12.93 -2.22
CA TYR A 195 10.57 -12.69 -1.38
C TYR A 195 10.99 -12.33 0.05
N THR A 196 10.11 -11.67 0.80
CA THR A 196 10.42 -11.21 2.16
C THR A 196 9.83 -12.09 3.25
N HIS A 197 8.64 -12.65 3.03
CA HIS A 197 7.90 -13.37 4.07
C HIS A 197 7.39 -14.70 3.55
N LEU A 198 7.95 -15.78 4.08
CA LEU A 198 7.38 -17.12 3.99
C LEU A 198 6.78 -17.51 5.34
N ARG A 199 5.83 -18.44 5.30
CA ARG A 199 5.37 -19.12 6.50
C ARG A 199 6.58 -19.81 7.16
N ALA A 200 6.85 -19.46 8.41
CA ALA A 200 7.92 -20.09 9.18
C ALA A 200 7.58 -21.57 9.49
N HIS A 201 8.58 -22.43 9.49
CA HIS A 201 8.40 -23.86 9.81
C HIS A 201 7.84 -24.08 11.21
N GLU A 202 8.22 -23.24 12.17
CA GLU A 202 7.75 -23.32 13.55
C GLU A 202 6.23 -23.14 13.69
N THR A 203 5.61 -22.35 12.81
CA THR A 203 4.16 -22.16 12.81
C THR A 203 3.38 -23.31 12.16
N SER A 204 4.05 -24.18 11.39
CA SER A 204 3.42 -25.34 10.77
C SER A 204 3.30 -26.54 11.68
N ALA A 205 4.10 -26.61 12.75
CA ALA A 205 4.05 -27.69 13.74
C ALA A 205 3.00 -27.47 14.85
N HIS A 206 2.42 -26.27 14.94
CA HIS A 206 1.48 -25.86 15.97
C HIS A 206 0.06 -25.56 15.42
N LEU A 207 -0.21 -25.94 14.19
CA LEU A 207 -1.50 -25.91 13.54
C LEU A 207 -1.94 -27.33 13.14
#